data_7384d5391fdf9425d6b4668ea0682e62
#
_entry.id   7384d5391fdf9425d6b4668ea0682e62
#
_cell.length_a   1.000
_cell.length_b   1.000
_cell.length_c   1.000
_cell.angle_alpha   90.00
_cell.angle_beta   90.00
_cell.angle_gamma   90.00
#
_symmetry.space_group_name_H-M   'P 1'
#
loop_
_entity.id
_entity.type
_entity.pdbx_description
1 polymer ?
#
loop_
_entity_poly.entity_id
_entity_poly.type
_entity_poly.pdbx_seq_one_letter_code
_entity_poly.pdbx_strand_id
1 'polypeptide(L)' 'MNRFEIDTTELNKDERNELAKTLFKCGYGVKLVKVKDGAKVRQIIVCER' A
#
# COMPACT_ATOMS: atom_id res chain seq x y z
N MET A 1 -0.77 -12.59 14.21
CA MET A 1 -0.87 -11.30 13.52
C MET A 1 -0.07 -11.36 12.23
N ASN A 2 -0.74 -11.22 11.10
CA ASN A 2 -0.07 -11.27 9.79
C ASN A 2 0.13 -9.86 9.25
N ARG A 3 1.31 -9.63 8.75
CA ARG A 3 1.66 -8.35 8.14
C ARG A 3 2.34 -8.59 6.80
N PHE A 4 1.91 -7.87 5.78
CA PHE A 4 2.57 -7.92 4.48
C PHE A 4 2.54 -6.54 3.82
N GLU A 5 3.42 -6.36 2.85
CA GLU A 5 3.58 -5.10 2.16
C GLU A 5 3.42 -5.32 0.66
N ILE A 6 2.75 -4.37 0.01
CA ILE A 6 2.53 -4.41 -1.43
C ILE A 6 3.17 -3.16 -2.03
N ASP A 7 4.10 -3.36 -2.97
CA ASP A 7 4.71 -2.26 -3.69
C ASP A 7 3.73 -1.79 -4.77
N THR A 8 3.26 -0.56 -4.64
CA THR A 8 2.29 0.03 -5.57
C THR A 8 2.89 1.20 -6.36
N THR A 9 4.22 1.22 -6.48
CA THR A 9 4.91 2.32 -7.15
C THR A 9 4.47 2.50 -8.60
N GLU A 10 4.15 1.40 -9.30
CA GLU A 10 3.72 1.45 -10.68
C GLU A 10 2.23 1.77 -10.86
N LEU A 11 1.47 1.78 -9.78
CA LEU A 11 0.06 2.12 -9.83
C LEU A 11 -0.12 3.63 -9.73
N ASN A 12 -1.14 4.16 -10.40
CA ASN A 12 -1.48 5.55 -10.24
C ASN A 12 -2.25 5.75 -8.91
N LYS A 13 -2.53 7.00 -8.58
CA LYS A 13 -3.18 7.35 -7.33
C LYS A 13 -4.55 6.68 -7.17
N ASP A 14 -5.34 6.67 -8.23
CA ASP A 14 -6.69 6.10 -8.18
C ASP A 14 -6.65 4.60 -8.00
N GLU A 15 -5.76 3.92 -8.71
CA GLU A 15 -5.58 2.48 -8.59
C GLU A 15 -5.13 2.09 -7.19
N ARG A 16 -4.20 2.86 -6.63
CA ARG A 16 -3.69 2.62 -5.28
C ARG A 16 -4.80 2.79 -4.25
N ASN A 17 -5.61 3.83 -4.39
CA ASN A 17 -6.73 4.08 -3.48
C ASN A 17 -7.77 2.96 -3.55
N GLU A 18 -8.08 2.48 -4.76
CA GLU A 18 -9.01 1.37 -4.93
C GLU A 18 -8.50 0.09 -4.28
N LEU A 19 -7.22 -0.20 -4.44
CA LEU A 19 -6.61 -1.37 -3.82
C LEU A 19 -6.66 -1.25 -2.29
N ALA A 20 -6.33 -0.10 -1.76
CA ALA A 20 -6.38 0.14 -0.32
C ALA A 20 -7.79 -0.04 0.23
N LYS A 21 -8.80 0.47 -0.46
CA LYS A 21 -10.20 0.31 -0.06
C LYS A 21 -10.61 -1.16 -0.05
N THR A 22 -10.21 -1.89 -1.08
CA THR A 22 -10.53 -3.32 -1.18
C THR A 22 -9.92 -4.10 -0.03
N LEU A 23 -8.68 -3.83 0.29
CA LEU A 23 -7.99 -4.47 1.40
C LEU A 23 -8.64 -4.13 2.74
N PHE A 24 -9.05 -2.90 2.92
CA PHE A 24 -9.75 -2.47 4.12
C PHE A 24 -11.08 -3.20 4.28
N LYS A 25 -11.82 -3.37 3.18
CA LYS A 25 -13.09 -4.10 3.20
C LYS A 25 -12.90 -5.58 3.54
N CYS A 26 -11.73 -6.12 3.25
CA CYS A 26 -11.41 -7.51 3.58
C CYS A 26 -11.01 -7.70 5.05
N GLY A 27 -11.00 -6.63 5.83
CA GLY A 27 -10.70 -6.70 7.25
C GLY A 27 -9.25 -6.43 7.61
N TYR A 28 -8.46 -5.94 6.66
CA TYR A 28 -7.07 -5.57 6.94
C TYR A 28 -6.96 -4.15 7.45
N GLY A 29 -6.03 -3.92 8.36
CA GLY A 29 -5.57 -2.57 8.66
C GLY A 29 -4.64 -2.13 7.53
N VAL A 30 -4.90 -0.98 6.92
CA VAL A 30 -4.15 -0.52 5.76
C VAL A 30 -3.42 0.77 6.08
N LYS A 31 -2.14 0.83 5.72
CA LYS A 31 -1.31 2.00 5.94
C LYS A 31 -0.54 2.31 4.66
N LEU A 32 -0.56 3.57 4.25
CA LEU A 32 0.18 4.02 3.08
C LEU A 32 1.53 4.60 3.52
N VAL A 33 2.61 4.07 2.95
CA VAL A 33 3.97 4.46 3.31
C VAL A 33 4.71 4.86 2.05
N LYS A 34 5.45 5.97 2.13
CA LYS A 34 6.36 6.39 1.07
C LYS A 34 7.78 6.12 1.52
N VAL A 35 8.54 5.42 0.70
CA VAL A 35 9.93 5.12 0.95
C VAL A 35 10.77 5.78 -0.12
N LYS A 36 11.70 6.61 0.29
CA LYS A 36 12.60 7.29 -0.63
C LYS A 36 13.82 6.39 -0.87
N ASP A 37 14.03 6.04 -2.14
CA ASP A 37 15.12 5.16 -2.55
C ASP A 37 15.92 5.87 -3.65
N GLY A 38 16.95 6.63 -3.25
CA GLY A 38 17.72 7.43 -4.17
C GLY A 38 16.86 8.53 -4.82
N ALA A 39 16.84 8.56 -6.15
CA ALA A 39 16.04 9.51 -6.91
C ALA A 39 14.58 9.08 -7.08
N LYS A 40 14.23 7.88 -6.63
CA LYS A 40 12.88 7.32 -6.79
C LYS A 40 12.16 7.27 -5.46
N VAL A 41 10.84 7.47 -5.52
CA VAL A 41 9.98 7.33 -4.36
C VAL A 41 9.13 6.07 -4.58
N ARG A 42 9.22 5.13 -3.65
CA ARG A 42 8.39 3.93 -3.67
C ARG A 42 7.17 4.16 -2.79
N GLN A 43 6.04 3.71 -3.27
CA GLN A 43 4.79 3.80 -2.53
C GLN A 43 4.32 2.40 -2.18
N ILE A 44 4.25 2.14 -0.89
CA ILE A 44 3.99 0.81 -0.37
C ILE A 44 2.73 0.83 0.48
N ILE A 45 1.87 -0.17 0.28
CA ILE A 45 0.71 -0.39 1.14
C ILE A 45 1.09 -1.46 2.15
N VAL A 46 1.04 -1.12 3.43
CA VAL A 46 1.28 -2.06 4.52
C VAL A 46 -0.06 -2.56 5.02
N CYS A 47 -0.22 -3.86 5.03
CA CYS A 47 -1.45 -4.52 5.48
C CYS A 47 -1.17 -5.33 6.73
N GLU A 48 -2.03 -5.19 7.73
CA GLU A 48 -1.94 -5.93 8.98
C GLU A 48 -3.30 -6.53 9.31
N ARG A 49 -3.27 -7.71 9.86
CA ARG A 49 -4.50 -8.37 10.28
C ARG A 49 -4.37 -9.06 11.62
#